data_547b721b47d2016294674dbd6c8d1bfc
#
_entry.id   547b721b47d2016294674dbd6c8d1bfc
#
_cell.length_a   1.000
_cell.length_b   1.000
_cell.length_c   1.000
_cell.angle_alpha   90.00
_cell.angle_beta   90.00
_cell.angle_gamma   90.00
#
_symmetry.space_group_name_H-M   'P 1'
#
loop_
_entity.id
_entity.type
_entity.pdbx_description
1 polymer ?
#
loop_
_entity_poly.entity_id
_entity_poly.type
_entity_poly.pdbx_seq_one_letter_code
_entity_poly.pdbx_strand_id
1 'polypeptide(L)'
;MHHTSIKMYLLFLLVSTMAVFGQANDSNVEQLFETGVIQYRNQNYEQAFDTFQKITGTPEENPRKTIALLMGARSAYELQNYKLAENFAERLFRKYPQSKYLSDAYLVHANIQLKQGNQAEALMDLAYAVENSRNNEIRNKCEMAGLDIVRNGVSVEIMKNLYSHFNWTKARPIVMLWGALALHNNGQTKKAENLLDTMLKQNPGKRYENLAQNLFSDSKKSTVVQIGVIQPLSGLFSKEAKDFIQGLAFAIHKNKDIQDRIDLIIKDTRGNTDRVVQATRELMDRDVSLIIGTLEGSQCATIAGLAGQSGIPIIVPVSTDNNLTGLGPRVFQANNTLSRRGEALADYAYNNLGLRSFAMLAPADDYGHSLTDAFTQKIDQLGGQIISQQWYYPGTQDLKRQFDAVRKAAFRYGFRDSIRTTSRRALPGQIDSLFNYHNMMSVRSSEDNEGLVANDDIPVRSIDGFFMPIYTEDIPYVIPQYALSNIKALPLGGNYWNDLDVLRNHKRYVDGAVFVSGFHFTESDPEYIKFVNDFRVTTSTTPGQMAGYGYNIMNLVIDAIENGYTQHDELVKYMKNVSGMSLLGGQITFKDHNRVNQSVNILQFKDGDIHKVAN
;
A
#
# COMPACT_ATOMS: atom_id res chain seq x y z
N MET A 1 -71.01 -5.88 10.51
CA MET A 1 -69.65 -5.93 11.08
C MET A 1 -68.70 -6.93 10.37
N HIS A 2 -68.96 -7.35 9.13
CA HIS A 2 -68.07 -8.34 8.42
C HIS A 2 -67.34 -7.81 7.18
N HIS A 3 -67.56 -6.51 6.81
CA HIS A 3 -66.91 -5.94 5.65
C HIS A 3 -65.63 -5.14 5.95
N THR A 4 -65.37 -4.77 7.22
CA THR A 4 -64.20 -4.00 7.63
C THR A 4 -62.98 -4.87 7.91
N SER A 5 -63.15 -6.12 8.33
CA SER A 5 -62.05 -7.07 8.63
C SER A 5 -61.28 -7.57 7.38
N ILE A 6 -61.97 -7.73 6.26
CA ILE A 6 -61.36 -8.27 5.01
C ILE A 6 -60.46 -7.21 4.33
N LYS A 7 -60.84 -5.93 4.40
CA LYS A 7 -59.99 -4.85 3.86
C LYS A 7 -58.69 -4.61 4.66
N MET A 8 -58.75 -4.86 5.98
CA MET A 8 -57.58 -4.70 6.85
C MET A 8 -56.60 -5.89 6.68
N TYR A 9 -57.07 -7.11 6.44
CA TYR A 9 -56.25 -8.27 6.14
C TYR A 9 -55.58 -8.16 4.76
N LEU A 10 -56.27 -7.65 3.73
CA LEU A 10 -55.71 -7.41 2.40
C LEU A 10 -54.65 -6.27 2.43
N LEU A 11 -54.83 -5.24 3.23
CA LEU A 11 -53.84 -4.18 3.41
C LEU A 11 -52.56 -4.66 4.13
N PHE A 12 -52.72 -5.55 5.13
CA PHE A 12 -51.58 -6.17 5.84
C PHE A 12 -50.82 -7.16 4.98
N LEU A 13 -51.51 -7.93 4.12
CA LEU A 13 -50.88 -8.85 3.15
C LEU A 13 -50.11 -8.07 2.04
N LEU A 14 -50.66 -6.94 1.57
CA LEU A 14 -49.98 -6.09 0.59
C LEU A 14 -48.74 -5.37 1.18
N VAL A 15 -48.79 -4.94 2.42
CA VAL A 15 -47.64 -4.33 3.11
C VAL A 15 -46.58 -5.38 3.47
N SER A 16 -46.99 -6.60 3.86
CA SER A 16 -46.03 -7.69 4.13
C SER A 16 -45.37 -8.24 2.87
N THR A 17 -46.09 -8.32 1.76
CA THR A 17 -45.51 -8.72 0.46
C THR A 17 -44.58 -7.64 -0.11
N MET A 18 -44.89 -6.34 0.01
CA MET A 18 -43.99 -5.28 -0.36
C MET A 18 -42.71 -5.26 0.51
N ALA A 19 -42.81 -5.55 1.80
CA ALA A 19 -41.65 -5.63 2.68
C ALA A 19 -40.73 -6.81 2.36
N VAL A 20 -41.30 -7.96 2.00
CA VAL A 20 -40.54 -9.16 1.62
C VAL A 20 -39.92 -9.00 0.22
N PHE A 21 -40.63 -8.38 -0.73
CA PHE A 21 -40.06 -8.06 -2.05
C PHE A 21 -38.98 -6.96 -1.95
N GLY A 22 -39.09 -5.99 -1.05
CA GLY A 22 -38.06 -4.98 -0.78
C GLY A 22 -36.78 -5.59 -0.20
N GLN A 23 -36.90 -6.50 0.77
CA GLN A 23 -35.74 -7.18 1.35
C GLN A 23 -35.02 -8.14 0.37
N ALA A 24 -35.75 -8.83 -0.49
CA ALA A 24 -35.15 -9.70 -1.51
C ALA A 24 -34.45 -8.90 -2.61
N ASN A 25 -34.98 -7.74 -3.00
CA ASN A 25 -34.33 -6.84 -3.96
C ASN A 25 -33.09 -6.17 -3.38
N ASP A 26 -33.10 -5.75 -2.13
CA ASP A 26 -31.93 -5.16 -1.46
C ASP A 26 -30.80 -6.16 -1.29
N SER A 27 -31.07 -7.42 -1.00
CA SER A 27 -30.07 -8.49 -0.93
C SER A 27 -29.40 -8.76 -2.29
N ASN A 28 -30.14 -8.72 -3.38
CA ASN A 28 -29.60 -8.92 -4.73
C ASN A 28 -28.73 -7.71 -5.17
N VAL A 29 -29.17 -6.49 -4.85
CA VAL A 29 -28.40 -5.26 -5.13
C VAL A 29 -27.10 -5.24 -4.34
N GLU A 30 -27.09 -5.70 -3.09
CA GLU A 30 -25.89 -5.78 -2.26
C GLU A 30 -24.87 -6.75 -2.85
N GLN A 31 -25.30 -7.96 -3.23
CA GLN A 31 -24.44 -8.97 -3.88
C GLN A 31 -23.86 -8.46 -5.21
N LEU A 32 -24.68 -7.79 -6.02
CA LEU A 32 -24.21 -7.16 -7.26
C LEU A 32 -23.18 -6.08 -6.97
N PHE A 33 -23.40 -5.26 -5.94
CA PHE A 33 -22.48 -4.22 -5.57
C PHE A 33 -21.12 -4.77 -5.11
N GLU A 34 -21.13 -5.78 -4.24
CA GLU A 34 -19.91 -6.47 -3.80
C GLU A 34 -19.16 -7.10 -4.99
N THR A 35 -19.89 -7.75 -5.89
CA THR A 35 -19.31 -8.32 -7.12
C THR A 35 -18.63 -7.25 -7.96
N GLY A 36 -19.30 -6.11 -8.19
CA GLY A 36 -18.74 -4.99 -8.94
C GLY A 36 -17.48 -4.41 -8.29
N VAL A 37 -17.47 -4.31 -6.95
CA VAL A 37 -16.28 -3.84 -6.20
C VAL A 37 -15.12 -4.82 -6.35
N ILE A 38 -15.36 -6.12 -6.26
CA ILE A 38 -14.33 -7.16 -6.47
C ILE A 38 -13.78 -7.08 -7.90
N GLN A 39 -14.66 -6.98 -8.90
CA GLN A 39 -14.25 -6.84 -10.30
C GLN A 39 -13.38 -5.59 -10.52
N TYR A 40 -13.78 -4.45 -9.95
CA TYR A 40 -13.00 -3.22 -10.03
C TYR A 40 -11.62 -3.35 -9.38
N ARG A 41 -11.55 -3.95 -8.18
CA ARG A 41 -10.27 -4.20 -7.48
C ARG A 41 -9.34 -5.13 -8.28
N ASN A 42 -9.91 -6.11 -8.97
CA ASN A 42 -9.17 -7.03 -9.83
C ASN A 42 -8.87 -6.44 -11.22
N GLN A 43 -9.07 -5.12 -11.42
CA GLN A 43 -8.85 -4.40 -12.67
C GLN A 43 -9.72 -4.89 -13.84
N ASN A 44 -10.74 -5.69 -13.58
CA ASN A 44 -11.73 -6.13 -14.56
C ASN A 44 -12.77 -5.02 -14.79
N TYR A 45 -12.31 -3.88 -15.30
CA TYR A 45 -13.09 -2.64 -15.33
C TYR A 45 -14.34 -2.73 -16.23
N GLU A 46 -14.30 -3.51 -17.31
CA GLU A 46 -15.45 -3.73 -18.18
C GLU A 46 -16.58 -4.46 -17.44
N GLN A 47 -16.25 -5.58 -16.78
CA GLN A 47 -17.23 -6.33 -16.00
C GLN A 47 -17.73 -5.52 -14.80
N ALA A 48 -16.85 -4.76 -14.15
CA ALA A 48 -17.23 -3.88 -13.06
C ALA A 48 -18.22 -2.81 -13.54
N PHE A 49 -17.95 -2.18 -14.68
CA PHE A 49 -18.84 -1.20 -15.30
C PHE A 49 -20.23 -1.78 -15.57
N ASP A 50 -20.29 -2.94 -16.22
CA ASP A 50 -21.55 -3.63 -16.52
C ASP A 50 -22.34 -3.95 -15.26
N THR A 51 -21.65 -4.37 -14.21
CA THR A 51 -22.27 -4.69 -12.93
C THR A 51 -22.83 -3.43 -12.27
N PHE A 52 -22.08 -2.33 -12.23
CA PHE A 52 -22.57 -1.05 -11.70
C PHE A 52 -23.67 -0.45 -12.57
N GLN A 53 -23.62 -0.63 -13.88
CA GLN A 53 -24.66 -0.20 -14.80
C GLN A 53 -25.99 -0.91 -14.50
N LYS A 54 -25.99 -2.20 -14.23
CA LYS A 54 -27.19 -2.96 -13.82
C LYS A 54 -27.81 -2.37 -12.56
N ILE A 55 -27.00 -2.06 -11.53
CA ILE A 55 -27.48 -1.44 -10.28
C ILE A 55 -28.12 -0.07 -10.55
N THR A 56 -27.48 0.75 -11.39
CA THR A 56 -27.97 2.11 -11.71
C THR A 56 -29.15 2.13 -12.66
N GLY A 57 -29.39 1.05 -13.40
CA GLY A 57 -30.50 0.86 -14.32
C GLY A 57 -31.80 0.38 -13.69
N THR A 58 -31.79 -0.04 -12.42
CA THR A 58 -33.02 -0.47 -11.72
C THR A 58 -34.01 0.69 -11.62
N PRO A 59 -35.32 0.46 -11.91
CA PRO A 59 -36.32 1.51 -11.84
C PRO A 59 -36.50 2.06 -10.42
N GLU A 60 -36.36 1.17 -9.43
CA GLU A 60 -36.54 1.48 -8.00
C GLU A 60 -35.31 2.17 -7.43
N GLU A 61 -35.53 3.09 -6.48
CA GLU A 61 -34.44 3.66 -5.67
C GLU A 61 -33.87 2.58 -4.73
N ASN A 62 -32.56 2.47 -4.70
CA ASN A 62 -31.84 1.54 -3.83
C ASN A 62 -30.65 2.23 -3.13
N PRO A 63 -30.22 1.75 -1.95
CA PRO A 63 -29.17 2.41 -1.16
C PRO A 63 -27.79 2.41 -1.85
N ARG A 64 -27.58 1.57 -2.84
CA ARG A 64 -26.31 1.46 -3.58
C ARG A 64 -26.26 2.30 -4.86
N LYS A 65 -27.35 2.93 -5.28
CA LYS A 65 -27.45 3.63 -6.58
C LYS A 65 -26.45 4.76 -6.74
N THR A 66 -26.25 5.58 -5.71
CA THR A 66 -25.31 6.71 -5.77
C THR A 66 -23.85 6.26 -5.81
N ILE A 67 -23.48 5.26 -5.00
CA ILE A 67 -22.12 4.71 -5.03
C ILE A 67 -21.86 3.89 -6.31
N ALA A 68 -22.88 3.21 -6.85
CA ALA A 68 -22.78 2.50 -8.12
C ALA A 68 -22.60 3.47 -9.30
N LEU A 69 -23.22 4.67 -9.27
CA LEU A 69 -22.94 5.73 -10.25
C LEU A 69 -21.48 6.18 -10.18
N LEU A 70 -20.95 6.42 -8.98
CA LEU A 70 -19.55 6.77 -8.80
C LEU A 70 -18.61 5.67 -9.30
N MET A 71 -18.86 4.41 -8.90
CA MET A 71 -18.00 3.29 -9.29
C MET A 71 -18.09 2.98 -10.79
N GLY A 72 -19.27 3.15 -11.39
CA GLY A 72 -19.45 3.09 -12.84
C GLY A 72 -18.65 4.16 -13.58
N ALA A 73 -18.67 5.40 -13.06
CA ALA A 73 -17.84 6.49 -13.61
C ALA A 73 -16.33 6.16 -13.51
N ARG A 74 -15.88 5.65 -12.38
CA ARG A 74 -14.48 5.21 -12.19
C ARG A 74 -14.10 4.07 -13.14
N SER A 75 -14.94 3.05 -13.25
CA SER A 75 -14.69 1.91 -14.16
C SER A 75 -14.59 2.35 -15.62
N ALA A 76 -15.50 3.22 -16.06
CA ALA A 76 -15.48 3.77 -17.42
C ALA A 76 -14.25 4.68 -17.66
N TYR A 77 -13.79 5.40 -16.63
CA TYR A 77 -12.56 6.22 -16.69
C TYR A 77 -11.32 5.33 -16.91
N GLU A 78 -11.19 4.24 -16.15
CA GLU A 78 -10.08 3.29 -16.30
C GLU A 78 -10.08 2.60 -17.67
N LEU A 79 -11.26 2.38 -18.26
CA LEU A 79 -11.43 1.92 -19.65
C LEU A 79 -11.14 3.01 -20.70
N GLN A 80 -10.74 4.20 -20.28
CA GLN A 80 -10.54 5.38 -21.12
C GLN A 80 -11.81 5.79 -21.91
N ASN A 81 -12.98 5.28 -21.52
CA ASN A 81 -14.25 5.68 -22.09
C ASN A 81 -14.79 6.91 -21.35
N TYR A 82 -14.16 8.05 -21.61
CA TYR A 82 -14.43 9.30 -20.91
C TYR A 82 -15.88 9.78 -21.08
N LYS A 83 -16.49 9.52 -22.24
CA LYS A 83 -17.90 9.89 -22.48
C LYS A 83 -18.88 9.13 -21.59
N LEU A 84 -18.65 7.84 -21.38
CA LEU A 84 -19.45 7.06 -20.43
C LEU A 84 -19.17 7.45 -18.98
N ALA A 85 -17.91 7.68 -18.62
CA ALA A 85 -17.52 8.12 -17.29
C ALA A 85 -18.19 9.46 -16.93
N GLU A 86 -18.18 10.42 -17.84
CA GLU A 86 -18.84 11.73 -17.73
C GLU A 86 -20.36 11.57 -17.52
N ASN A 87 -21.03 10.77 -18.33
CA ASN A 87 -22.47 10.52 -18.20
C ASN A 87 -22.84 9.97 -16.80
N PHE A 88 -22.05 9.06 -16.27
CA PHE A 88 -22.31 8.49 -14.93
C PHE A 88 -22.09 9.53 -13.82
N ALA A 89 -21.03 10.35 -13.91
CA ALA A 89 -20.76 11.44 -12.98
C ALA A 89 -21.88 12.50 -13.03
N GLU A 90 -22.27 12.95 -14.24
CA GLU A 90 -23.36 13.91 -14.42
C GLU A 90 -24.71 13.42 -13.88
N ARG A 91 -25.02 12.12 -14.06
CA ARG A 91 -26.24 11.55 -13.49
C ARG A 91 -26.24 11.66 -11.96
N LEU A 92 -25.07 11.51 -11.31
CA LEU A 92 -24.94 11.70 -9.87
C LEU A 92 -25.15 13.16 -9.50
N PHE A 93 -24.57 14.11 -10.21
CA PHE A 93 -24.74 15.55 -9.96
C PHE A 93 -26.20 15.98 -10.06
N ARG A 94 -26.87 15.57 -11.15
CA ARG A 94 -28.24 16.02 -11.47
C ARG A 94 -29.31 15.36 -10.62
N LYS A 95 -29.19 14.04 -10.36
CA LYS A 95 -30.23 13.28 -9.68
C LYS A 95 -30.05 13.21 -8.15
N TYR A 96 -28.81 13.33 -7.68
CA TYR A 96 -28.48 13.14 -6.27
C TYR A 96 -27.60 14.27 -5.70
N PRO A 97 -28.06 15.53 -5.75
CA PRO A 97 -27.26 16.69 -5.35
C PRO A 97 -26.90 16.72 -3.85
N GLN A 98 -27.49 15.84 -3.05
CA GLN A 98 -27.19 15.69 -1.62
C GLN A 98 -26.35 14.42 -1.32
N SER A 99 -25.90 13.72 -2.33
CA SER A 99 -25.10 12.50 -2.16
C SER A 99 -23.80 12.78 -1.42
N LYS A 100 -23.45 11.90 -0.49
CA LYS A 100 -22.13 11.96 0.18
C LYS A 100 -20.95 11.68 -0.76
N TYR A 101 -21.21 11.20 -1.98
CA TYR A 101 -20.22 10.86 -3.00
C TYR A 101 -20.01 11.96 -4.04
N LEU A 102 -20.64 13.14 -3.85
CA LEU A 102 -20.51 14.23 -4.82
C LEU A 102 -19.06 14.69 -5.02
N SER A 103 -18.31 14.89 -3.93
CA SER A 103 -16.91 15.31 -4.06
C SER A 103 -16.04 14.30 -4.80
N ASP A 104 -16.26 13.00 -4.59
CA ASP A 104 -15.59 11.95 -5.34
C ASP A 104 -15.96 11.97 -6.83
N ALA A 105 -17.23 12.19 -7.14
CA ALA A 105 -17.70 12.25 -8.52
C ALA A 105 -17.16 13.47 -9.25
N TYR A 106 -17.10 14.64 -8.60
CA TYR A 106 -16.47 15.83 -9.14
C TYR A 106 -14.96 15.62 -9.37
N LEU A 107 -14.28 14.91 -8.47
CA LEU A 107 -12.85 14.56 -8.68
C LEU A 107 -12.65 13.66 -9.90
N VAL A 108 -13.52 12.65 -10.10
CA VAL A 108 -13.47 11.81 -11.31
C VAL A 108 -13.74 12.66 -12.56
N HIS A 109 -14.74 13.54 -12.52
CA HIS A 109 -15.08 14.41 -13.64
C HIS A 109 -13.95 15.39 -13.96
N ALA A 110 -13.32 16.00 -12.95
CA ALA A 110 -12.13 16.83 -13.11
C ALA A 110 -10.99 16.10 -13.85
N ASN A 111 -10.74 14.84 -13.47
CA ASN A 111 -9.73 14.03 -14.15
C ASN A 111 -10.08 13.74 -15.61
N ILE A 112 -11.37 13.56 -15.94
CA ILE A 112 -11.84 13.42 -17.33
C ILE A 112 -11.56 14.71 -18.09
N GLN A 113 -11.93 15.87 -17.53
CA GLN A 113 -11.72 17.17 -18.15
C GLN A 113 -10.23 17.45 -18.41
N LEU A 114 -9.35 17.05 -17.50
CA LEU A 114 -7.90 17.15 -17.69
C LEU A 114 -7.40 16.28 -18.85
N LYS A 115 -7.92 15.05 -18.99
CA LYS A 115 -7.57 14.18 -20.13
C LYS A 115 -8.05 14.74 -21.47
N GLN A 116 -9.11 15.54 -21.46
CA GLN A 116 -9.64 16.24 -22.63
C GLN A 116 -8.97 17.60 -22.88
N GLY A 117 -8.07 18.05 -21.98
CA GLY A 117 -7.38 19.36 -22.09
C GLY A 117 -8.18 20.54 -21.55
N ASN A 118 -9.31 20.32 -20.90
CA ASN A 118 -10.24 21.33 -20.40
C ASN A 118 -9.87 21.78 -18.97
N GLN A 119 -8.76 22.53 -18.82
CA GLN A 119 -8.27 22.97 -17.51
C GLN A 119 -9.27 23.84 -16.73
N ALA A 120 -10.08 24.64 -17.40
CA ALA A 120 -11.06 25.53 -16.76
C ALA A 120 -12.17 24.72 -16.09
N GLU A 121 -12.73 23.74 -16.79
CA GLU A 121 -13.76 22.84 -16.30
C GLU A 121 -13.21 21.95 -15.18
N ALA A 122 -11.98 21.45 -15.31
CA ALA A 122 -11.33 20.66 -14.28
C ALA A 122 -11.17 21.45 -12.98
N LEU A 123 -10.73 22.71 -13.02
CA LEU A 123 -10.63 23.57 -11.84
C LEU A 123 -12.01 23.87 -11.22
N MET A 124 -13.03 24.05 -12.06
CA MET A 124 -14.41 24.23 -11.60
C MET A 124 -14.89 23.00 -10.81
N ASP A 125 -14.68 21.80 -11.36
CA ASP A 125 -15.05 20.54 -10.73
C ASP A 125 -14.29 20.31 -9.41
N LEU A 126 -12.99 20.61 -9.38
CA LEU A 126 -12.20 20.50 -8.16
C LEU A 126 -12.71 21.45 -7.07
N ALA A 127 -13.11 22.68 -7.44
CA ALA A 127 -13.72 23.61 -6.50
C ALA A 127 -15.09 23.10 -5.99
N TYR A 128 -15.94 22.53 -6.86
CA TYR A 128 -17.17 21.84 -6.43
C TYR A 128 -16.89 20.63 -5.55
N ALA A 129 -15.85 19.87 -5.83
CA ALA A 129 -15.43 18.75 -4.98
C ALA A 129 -15.03 19.23 -3.59
N VAL A 130 -14.29 20.33 -3.47
CA VAL A 130 -13.95 20.96 -2.17
C VAL A 130 -15.21 21.44 -1.45
N GLU A 131 -16.12 22.12 -2.16
CA GLU A 131 -17.37 22.64 -1.59
C GLU A 131 -18.24 21.55 -0.97
N ASN A 132 -18.39 20.42 -1.69
CA ASN A 132 -19.22 19.28 -1.28
C ASN A 132 -18.50 18.28 -0.38
N SER A 133 -17.23 18.50 -0.09
CA SER A 133 -16.44 17.54 0.69
C SER A 133 -16.86 17.48 2.15
N ARG A 134 -17.15 16.26 2.61
CA ARG A 134 -17.37 15.91 4.01
C ARG A 134 -16.14 15.28 4.66
N ASN A 135 -15.14 14.90 3.85
CA ASN A 135 -13.90 14.25 4.26
C ASN A 135 -12.71 15.16 3.94
N ASN A 136 -11.83 15.34 4.92
CA ASN A 136 -10.61 16.15 4.73
C ASN A 136 -9.64 15.55 3.71
N GLU A 137 -9.59 14.22 3.56
CA GLU A 137 -8.72 13.55 2.60
C GLU A 137 -9.08 13.91 1.15
N ILE A 138 -10.36 13.76 0.78
CA ILE A 138 -10.85 14.14 -0.56
C ILE A 138 -10.68 15.63 -0.79
N ARG A 139 -10.98 16.45 0.23
CA ARG A 139 -10.75 17.90 0.14
C ARG A 139 -9.29 18.21 -0.18
N ASN A 140 -8.35 17.61 0.55
CA ASN A 140 -6.92 17.81 0.34
C ASN A 140 -6.50 17.40 -1.07
N LYS A 141 -6.94 16.23 -1.55
CA LYS A 141 -6.65 15.77 -2.90
C LYS A 141 -7.11 16.77 -3.97
N CYS A 142 -8.33 17.30 -3.83
CA CYS A 142 -8.87 18.26 -4.78
C CYS A 142 -8.15 19.61 -4.72
N GLU A 143 -7.83 20.10 -3.53
CA GLU A 143 -7.10 21.35 -3.33
C GLU A 143 -5.70 21.29 -3.95
N MET A 144 -4.97 20.20 -3.71
CA MET A 144 -3.62 19.99 -4.27
C MET A 144 -3.66 19.79 -5.78
N ALA A 145 -4.61 19.00 -6.30
CA ALA A 145 -4.76 18.84 -7.75
C ALA A 145 -5.00 20.17 -8.46
N GLY A 146 -5.80 21.06 -7.87
CA GLY A 146 -6.00 22.42 -8.41
C GLY A 146 -4.73 23.28 -8.37
N LEU A 147 -3.94 23.20 -7.29
CA LEU A 147 -2.64 23.87 -7.22
C LEU A 147 -1.69 23.37 -8.32
N ASP A 148 -1.65 22.07 -8.58
CA ASP A 148 -0.79 21.48 -9.59
C ASP A 148 -1.18 21.93 -11.01
N ILE A 149 -2.49 22.01 -11.30
CA ILE A 149 -2.99 22.56 -12.58
C ILE A 149 -2.51 24.00 -12.75
N VAL A 150 -2.63 24.82 -11.70
CA VAL A 150 -2.26 26.24 -11.75
C VAL A 150 -0.75 26.44 -11.83
N ARG A 151 0.05 25.59 -11.17
CA ARG A 151 1.52 25.58 -11.30
C ARG A 151 1.98 25.32 -12.73
N ASN A 152 1.29 24.44 -13.44
CA ASN A 152 1.58 24.09 -14.85
C ASN A 152 1.13 25.17 -15.85
N GLY A 153 0.60 26.28 -15.37
CA GLY A 153 0.24 27.45 -16.17
C GLY A 153 -1.26 27.50 -16.50
N VAL A 154 -1.95 28.42 -15.88
CA VAL A 154 -3.38 28.72 -16.12
C VAL A 154 -3.54 30.21 -16.37
N SER A 155 -4.42 30.56 -17.32
CA SER A 155 -4.69 31.97 -17.59
C SER A 155 -5.44 32.65 -16.43
N VAL A 156 -5.11 33.91 -16.18
CA VAL A 156 -5.79 34.73 -15.16
C VAL A 156 -7.30 34.86 -15.44
N GLU A 157 -7.71 34.76 -16.70
CA GLU A 157 -9.12 34.87 -17.09
C GLU A 157 -9.95 33.67 -16.57
N ILE A 158 -9.41 32.47 -16.67
CA ILE A 158 -10.03 31.26 -16.08
C ILE A 158 -10.27 31.47 -14.59
N MET A 159 -9.28 32.01 -13.88
CA MET A 159 -9.37 32.25 -12.45
C MET A 159 -10.41 33.31 -12.07
N LYS A 160 -10.58 34.36 -12.89
CA LYS A 160 -11.65 35.36 -12.65
C LYS A 160 -13.03 34.75 -12.74
N ASN A 161 -13.28 33.87 -13.73
CA ASN A 161 -14.55 33.16 -13.85
C ASN A 161 -14.82 32.26 -12.65
N LEU A 162 -13.81 31.51 -12.21
CA LEU A 162 -13.89 30.67 -11.02
C LEU A 162 -14.23 31.50 -9.75
N TYR A 163 -13.61 32.65 -9.62
CA TYR A 163 -13.78 33.59 -8.52
C TYR A 163 -15.21 34.11 -8.36
N SER A 164 -15.84 34.46 -9.46
CA SER A 164 -17.20 34.97 -9.44
C SER A 164 -18.22 33.91 -9.04
N HIS A 165 -17.88 32.64 -9.28
CA HIS A 165 -18.76 31.50 -9.00
C HIS A 165 -18.75 31.04 -7.54
N PHE A 166 -17.58 31.08 -6.88
CA PHE A 166 -17.40 30.62 -5.51
C PHE A 166 -17.38 31.76 -4.48
N ASN A 167 -18.30 32.70 -4.59
CA ASN A 167 -18.49 33.76 -3.59
C ASN A 167 -19.18 33.20 -2.34
N TRP A 168 -18.55 33.41 -1.14
CA TRP A 168 -19.11 33.04 0.16
C TRP A 168 -19.27 31.51 0.38
N THR A 169 -18.44 30.70 -0.25
CA THR A 169 -18.46 29.23 -0.18
C THR A 169 -17.26 28.68 0.58
N LYS A 170 -17.32 27.38 0.96
CA LYS A 170 -16.18 26.69 1.60
C LYS A 170 -14.96 26.59 0.69
N ALA A 171 -15.17 26.51 -0.61
CA ALA A 171 -14.10 26.44 -1.60
C ALA A 171 -13.42 27.80 -1.85
N ARG A 172 -14.02 28.92 -1.42
CA ARG A 172 -13.49 30.26 -1.68
C ARG A 172 -12.01 30.44 -1.30
N PRO A 173 -11.54 30.05 -0.10
CA PRO A 173 -10.13 30.25 0.27
C PRO A 173 -9.15 29.58 -0.69
N ILE A 174 -9.42 28.33 -1.10
CA ILE A 174 -8.54 27.63 -2.02
C ILE A 174 -8.62 28.22 -3.45
N VAL A 175 -9.78 28.61 -3.90
CA VAL A 175 -9.94 29.28 -5.21
C VAL A 175 -9.19 30.62 -5.22
N MET A 176 -9.16 31.34 -4.11
CA MET A 176 -8.35 32.55 -3.96
C MET A 176 -6.84 32.27 -4.01
N LEU A 177 -6.40 31.18 -3.37
CA LEU A 177 -5.00 30.74 -3.44
C LEU A 177 -4.61 30.34 -4.87
N TRP A 178 -5.44 29.56 -5.57
CA TRP A 178 -5.21 29.23 -6.99
C TRP A 178 -5.12 30.50 -7.84
N GLY A 179 -6.01 31.48 -7.61
CA GLY A 179 -6.01 32.76 -8.30
C GLY A 179 -4.76 33.59 -8.03
N ALA A 180 -4.33 33.64 -6.78
CA ALA A 180 -3.09 34.33 -6.41
C ALA A 180 -1.86 33.67 -7.05
N LEU A 181 -1.79 32.35 -7.06
CA LEU A 181 -0.72 31.61 -7.71
C LEU A 181 -0.71 31.84 -9.24
N ALA A 182 -1.89 31.83 -9.90
CA ALA A 182 -2.00 32.13 -11.31
C ALA A 182 -1.54 33.57 -11.64
N LEU A 183 -1.91 34.55 -10.81
CA LEU A 183 -1.45 35.94 -10.95
C LEU A 183 0.07 36.04 -10.79
N HIS A 184 0.64 35.35 -9.80
CA HIS A 184 2.09 35.34 -9.56
C HIS A 184 2.84 34.74 -10.76
N ASN A 185 2.40 33.56 -11.24
CA ASN A 185 3.01 32.87 -12.38
C ASN A 185 2.93 33.69 -13.68
N ASN A 186 1.93 34.56 -13.79
CA ASN A 186 1.79 35.50 -14.91
C ASN A 186 2.47 36.87 -14.65
N GLY A 187 3.38 36.98 -13.68
CA GLY A 187 4.16 38.19 -13.41
C GLY A 187 3.38 39.33 -12.73
N GLN A 188 2.13 39.10 -12.31
CA GLN A 188 1.27 40.10 -11.68
C GLN A 188 1.35 40.05 -10.15
N THR A 189 2.59 40.03 -9.60
CA THR A 189 2.89 39.79 -8.18
C THR A 189 2.10 40.72 -7.24
N LYS A 190 2.02 42.02 -7.56
CA LYS A 190 1.28 42.98 -6.73
C LYS A 190 -0.21 42.69 -6.64
N LYS A 191 -0.81 42.12 -7.69
CA LYS A 191 -2.22 41.70 -7.67
C LYS A 191 -2.38 40.39 -6.90
N ALA A 192 -1.42 39.48 -6.98
CA ALA A 192 -1.39 38.26 -6.18
C ALA A 192 -1.35 38.57 -4.69
N GLU A 193 -0.45 39.48 -4.26
CA GLU A 193 -0.34 39.95 -2.87
C GLU A 193 -1.66 40.56 -2.36
N ASN A 194 -2.28 41.47 -3.14
CA ASN A 194 -3.56 42.07 -2.80
C ASN A 194 -4.68 41.02 -2.65
N LEU A 195 -4.64 39.98 -3.45
CA LEU A 195 -5.61 38.90 -3.40
C LEU A 195 -5.44 38.03 -2.15
N LEU A 196 -4.18 37.73 -1.79
CA LEU A 196 -3.84 37.03 -0.54
C LEU A 196 -4.24 37.83 0.68
N ASP A 197 -3.92 39.12 0.72
CA ASP A 197 -4.34 40.01 1.80
C ASP A 197 -5.86 40.01 1.98
N THR A 198 -6.59 40.03 0.87
CA THR A 198 -8.05 39.97 0.87
C THR A 198 -8.55 38.65 1.46
N MET A 199 -7.92 37.53 1.11
CA MET A 199 -8.23 36.21 1.64
C MET A 199 -7.95 36.14 3.14
N LEU A 200 -6.77 36.57 3.58
CA LEU A 200 -6.34 36.54 4.99
C LEU A 200 -7.26 37.38 5.88
N LYS A 201 -7.72 38.55 5.40
CA LYS A 201 -8.69 39.39 6.13
C LYS A 201 -10.06 38.74 6.34
N GLN A 202 -10.38 37.69 5.56
CA GLN A 202 -11.63 36.92 5.71
C GLN A 202 -11.52 35.77 6.72
N ASN A 203 -10.42 35.65 7.46
CA ASN A 203 -10.15 34.56 8.41
C ASN A 203 -10.39 33.17 7.81
N PRO A 204 -9.64 32.77 6.78
CA PRO A 204 -9.86 31.52 6.06
C PRO A 204 -9.54 30.27 6.90
N GLY A 205 -8.96 30.46 8.07
CA GLY A 205 -8.48 29.44 9.00
C GLY A 205 -7.01 29.11 8.81
N LYS A 206 -6.36 28.67 9.89
CA LYS A 206 -4.90 28.41 9.95
C LYS A 206 -4.34 27.57 8.80
N ARG A 207 -5.13 26.65 8.29
CA ARG A 207 -4.73 25.80 7.15
C ARG A 207 -4.40 26.62 5.90
N TYR A 208 -5.30 27.52 5.51
CA TYR A 208 -5.13 28.33 4.31
C TYR A 208 -4.13 29.49 4.53
N GLU A 209 -4.04 29.98 5.77
CA GLU A 209 -3.00 30.93 6.17
C GLU A 209 -1.59 30.32 5.98
N ASN A 210 -1.37 29.11 6.50
CA ASN A 210 -0.14 28.38 6.33
C ASN A 210 0.14 28.07 4.83
N LEU A 211 -0.88 27.66 4.09
CA LEU A 211 -0.73 27.35 2.67
C LEU A 211 -0.38 28.61 1.86
N ALA A 212 -0.98 29.76 2.19
CA ALA A 212 -0.62 31.04 1.60
C ALA A 212 0.82 31.45 1.92
N GLN A 213 1.22 31.34 3.19
CA GLN A 213 2.61 31.59 3.59
C GLN A 213 3.59 30.72 2.79
N ASN A 214 3.31 29.42 2.70
CA ASN A 214 4.17 28.47 2.00
C ASN A 214 4.28 28.75 0.49
N LEU A 215 3.20 29.17 -0.15
CA LEU A 215 3.17 29.45 -1.60
C LEU A 215 3.77 30.79 -2.00
N PHE A 216 3.76 31.78 -1.09
CA PHE A 216 4.10 33.17 -1.40
C PHE A 216 5.15 33.79 -0.48
N SER A 217 5.76 33.02 0.44
CA SER A 217 6.88 33.48 1.27
C SER A 217 8.18 33.69 0.49
N ASP A 218 8.12 33.53 -0.83
CA ASP A 218 9.25 33.57 -1.75
C ASP A 218 9.71 34.96 -2.17
N SER A 219 9.76 35.91 -1.26
CA SER A 219 10.51 37.14 -1.55
C SER A 219 11.66 37.43 -0.61
N LYS A 220 11.88 36.65 0.45
CA LYS A 220 13.08 36.84 1.30
C LYS A 220 13.48 35.53 2.01
N LYS A 221 14.58 34.93 1.56
CA LYS A 221 15.33 33.78 2.05
C LYS A 221 14.70 32.43 1.72
N SER A 222 15.14 31.83 0.61
CA SER A 222 15.16 30.39 0.44
C SER A 222 15.79 29.76 1.70
N THR A 223 14.96 29.24 2.59
CA THR A 223 15.46 28.53 3.77
C THR A 223 16.08 27.23 3.25
N VAL A 224 17.40 27.17 3.28
CA VAL A 224 18.12 25.95 2.96
C VAL A 224 17.77 24.91 4.02
N VAL A 225 17.21 23.79 3.60
CA VAL A 225 16.86 22.66 4.47
C VAL A 225 18.10 21.79 4.63
N GLN A 226 18.67 21.78 5.82
CA GLN A 226 19.83 20.94 6.14
C GLN A 226 19.37 19.53 6.51
N ILE A 227 19.81 18.54 5.74
CA ILE A 227 19.47 17.14 5.95
C ILE A 227 20.73 16.38 6.39
N GLY A 228 20.71 15.86 7.60
CA GLY A 228 21.76 14.98 8.10
C GLY A 228 21.60 13.58 7.51
N VAL A 229 22.67 13.00 6.96
CA VAL A 229 22.66 11.64 6.41
C VAL A 229 23.78 10.85 7.07
N ILE A 230 23.44 9.78 7.78
CA ILE A 230 24.39 8.95 8.53
C ILE A 230 24.51 7.60 7.81
N GLN A 231 25.68 7.29 7.23
CA GLN A 231 25.88 6.07 6.44
C GLN A 231 27.28 5.46 6.65
N PRO A 232 27.45 4.14 6.54
CA PRO A 232 28.74 3.46 6.59
C PRO A 232 29.45 3.54 5.22
N LEU A 233 30.02 4.71 4.87
CA LEU A 233 30.67 4.93 3.57
C LEU A 233 32.01 4.21 3.41
N SER A 234 32.54 3.67 4.48
CA SER A 234 33.71 2.78 4.54
C SER A 234 33.38 1.52 5.34
N GLY A 235 34.08 0.41 5.05
CA GLY A 235 33.83 -0.88 5.67
C GLY A 235 32.91 -1.79 4.83
N LEU A 236 32.29 -2.76 5.50
CA LEU A 236 31.56 -3.87 4.85
C LEU A 236 30.41 -3.42 3.94
N PHE A 237 29.62 -2.45 4.37
CA PHE A 237 28.44 -1.94 3.65
C PHE A 237 28.72 -0.68 2.83
N SER A 238 30.00 -0.40 2.51
CA SER A 238 30.39 0.86 1.86
C SER A 238 29.84 0.99 0.43
N LYS A 239 29.65 -0.12 -0.29
CA LYS A 239 29.09 -0.14 -1.63
C LYS A 239 27.62 0.23 -1.60
N GLU A 240 26.86 -0.42 -0.75
CA GLU A 240 25.43 -0.20 -0.54
C GLU A 240 25.14 1.21 -0.05
N ALA A 241 25.95 1.71 0.90
CA ALA A 241 25.84 3.07 1.43
C ALA A 241 26.12 4.15 0.37
N LYS A 242 27.15 3.96 -0.46
CA LYS A 242 27.47 4.87 -1.57
C LYS A 242 26.38 4.85 -2.64
N ASP A 243 25.85 3.70 -2.97
CA ASP A 243 24.73 3.54 -3.90
C ASP A 243 23.49 4.29 -3.38
N PHE A 244 23.18 4.15 -2.08
CA PHE A 244 22.10 4.89 -1.43
C PHE A 244 22.29 6.42 -1.52
N ILE A 245 23.49 6.92 -1.20
CA ILE A 245 23.83 8.35 -1.29
C ILE A 245 23.71 8.85 -2.74
N GLN A 246 24.13 8.07 -3.72
CA GLN A 246 23.99 8.43 -5.13
C GLN A 246 22.51 8.55 -5.51
N GLY A 247 21.64 7.69 -4.97
CA GLY A 247 20.20 7.81 -5.15
C GLY A 247 19.61 9.10 -4.58
N LEU A 248 20.02 9.50 -3.35
CA LEU A 248 19.62 10.76 -2.74
C LEU A 248 20.06 11.96 -3.62
N ALA A 249 21.34 11.98 -4.02
CA ALA A 249 21.91 13.06 -4.84
C ALA A 249 21.26 13.16 -6.22
N PHE A 250 20.95 12.01 -6.83
CA PHE A 250 20.27 11.96 -8.13
C PHE A 250 18.85 12.53 -8.06
N ALA A 251 18.09 12.25 -6.99
CA ALA A 251 16.76 12.83 -6.80
C ALA A 251 16.83 14.36 -6.71
N ILE A 252 17.79 14.89 -5.96
CA ILE A 252 18.02 16.34 -5.86
C ILE A 252 18.40 16.93 -7.22
N HIS A 253 19.35 16.30 -7.92
CA HIS A 253 19.81 16.77 -9.24
C HIS A 253 18.70 16.81 -10.29
N LYS A 254 17.76 15.86 -10.21
CA LYS A 254 16.62 15.80 -11.13
C LYS A 254 15.60 16.92 -10.90
N ASN A 255 15.53 17.46 -9.69
CA ASN A 255 14.60 18.51 -9.29
C ASN A 255 15.34 19.86 -9.17
N LYS A 256 15.60 20.50 -10.31
CA LYS A 256 16.42 21.73 -10.41
C LYS A 256 15.91 22.88 -9.54
N ASP A 257 14.59 23.00 -9.39
CA ASP A 257 13.97 24.11 -8.65
C ASP A 257 14.20 24.02 -7.13
N ILE A 258 14.59 22.84 -6.63
CA ILE A 258 14.81 22.60 -5.21
C ILE A 258 16.29 22.35 -4.87
N GLN A 259 17.13 22.17 -5.87
CA GLN A 259 18.54 21.80 -5.69
C GLN A 259 19.28 22.77 -4.74
N ASP A 260 19.05 24.07 -4.92
CA ASP A 260 19.72 25.12 -4.11
C ASP A 260 19.07 25.29 -2.70
N ARG A 261 18.00 24.55 -2.42
CA ARG A 261 17.27 24.59 -1.15
C ARG A 261 17.59 23.42 -0.23
N ILE A 262 18.39 22.45 -0.68
CA ILE A 262 18.75 21.26 0.10
C ILE A 262 20.27 21.23 0.28
N ASP A 263 20.69 21.13 1.55
CA ASP A 263 22.08 20.91 1.93
C ASP A 263 22.20 19.54 2.64
N LEU A 264 22.96 18.60 2.04
CA LEU A 264 23.21 17.27 2.60
C LEU A 264 24.48 17.27 3.46
N ILE A 265 24.30 17.03 4.74
CA ILE A 265 25.42 16.85 5.69
C ILE A 265 25.65 15.36 5.91
N ILE A 266 26.59 14.79 5.16
CA ILE A 266 26.86 13.36 5.16
C ILE A 266 27.91 13.01 6.21
N LYS A 267 27.65 11.97 7.02
CA LYS A 267 28.51 11.44 8.07
C LYS A 267 28.85 9.98 7.83
N ASP A 268 30.16 9.67 7.80
CA ASP A 268 30.67 8.29 7.66
C ASP A 268 30.83 7.61 9.02
N THR A 269 30.04 6.57 9.27
CA THR A 269 30.09 5.78 10.52
C THR A 269 31.15 4.68 10.48
N ARG A 270 31.66 4.32 9.32
CA ARG A 270 32.55 3.15 9.11
C ARG A 270 31.98 1.84 9.67
N GLY A 271 30.67 1.74 9.83
CA GLY A 271 29.99 0.61 10.47
C GLY A 271 30.10 0.56 11.99
N ASN A 272 30.64 1.60 12.67
CA ASN A 272 30.84 1.61 14.11
C ASN A 272 29.76 2.41 14.85
N THR A 273 29.17 1.82 15.89
CA THR A 273 28.10 2.43 16.69
C THR A 273 28.54 3.70 17.44
N ASP A 274 29.77 3.74 17.94
CA ASP A 274 30.34 4.93 18.60
C ASP A 274 30.41 6.13 17.66
N ARG A 275 30.73 5.90 16.38
CA ARG A 275 30.69 6.94 15.34
C ARG A 275 29.27 7.37 14.98
N VAL A 276 28.30 6.45 15.05
CA VAL A 276 26.88 6.80 14.92
C VAL A 276 26.47 7.76 16.02
N VAL A 277 26.86 7.49 17.27
CA VAL A 277 26.59 8.38 18.42
C VAL A 277 27.21 9.77 18.20
N GLN A 278 28.49 9.83 17.77
CA GLN A 278 29.18 11.09 17.51
C GLN A 278 28.50 11.87 16.36
N ALA A 279 28.25 11.20 15.22
CA ALA A 279 27.61 11.80 14.05
C ALA A 279 26.22 12.36 14.39
N THR A 280 25.42 11.58 15.16
CA THR A 280 24.09 12.01 15.59
C THR A 280 24.16 13.28 16.44
N ARG A 281 25.07 13.34 17.43
CA ARG A 281 25.25 14.52 18.26
C ARG A 281 25.69 15.74 17.45
N GLU A 282 26.64 15.59 16.53
CA GLU A 282 27.08 16.67 15.66
C GLU A 282 25.95 17.23 14.77
N LEU A 283 25.03 16.37 14.31
CA LEU A 283 23.86 16.79 13.54
C LEU A 283 22.80 17.47 14.44
N MET A 284 22.63 16.99 15.67
CA MET A 284 21.76 17.63 16.66
C MET A 284 22.27 19.02 17.04
N ASP A 285 23.58 19.17 17.27
CA ASP A 285 24.22 20.47 17.60
C ASP A 285 24.09 21.47 16.43
N ARG A 286 23.97 21.00 15.20
CA ARG A 286 23.71 21.82 14.01
C ARG A 286 22.24 22.12 13.77
N ASP A 287 21.34 21.56 14.57
CA ASP A 287 19.89 21.69 14.46
C ASP A 287 19.38 21.38 13.03
N VAL A 288 19.87 20.27 12.43
CA VAL A 288 19.46 19.89 11.08
C VAL A 288 17.97 19.63 11.01
N SER A 289 17.32 19.99 9.91
CA SER A 289 15.86 19.87 9.73
C SER A 289 15.34 18.43 9.80
N LEU A 290 16.17 17.45 9.41
CA LEU A 290 15.84 16.03 9.33
C LEU A 290 17.11 15.18 9.39
N ILE A 291 17.03 13.98 9.98
CA ILE A 291 18.09 12.96 9.91
C ILE A 291 17.60 11.75 9.11
N ILE A 292 18.32 11.36 8.07
CA ILE A 292 18.17 10.08 7.38
C ILE A 292 19.15 9.09 8.00
N GLY A 293 18.64 8.00 8.56
CA GLY A 293 19.41 6.97 9.26
C GLY A 293 20.21 6.07 8.33
N THR A 294 20.87 5.09 8.93
CA THR A 294 21.73 4.13 8.23
C THR A 294 20.91 3.00 7.58
N LEU A 295 21.62 2.10 6.88
CA LEU A 295 21.03 0.86 6.33
C LEU A 295 20.76 -0.18 7.42
N GLU A 296 21.44 -0.11 8.57
CA GLU A 296 21.35 -1.09 9.67
C GLU A 296 20.36 -0.65 10.75
N GLY A 297 19.45 -1.54 11.14
CA GLY A 297 18.41 -1.24 12.14
C GLY A 297 18.95 -0.91 13.52
N SER A 298 19.97 -1.63 13.99
CA SER A 298 20.63 -1.39 15.29
C SER A 298 21.23 0.01 15.39
N GLN A 299 21.84 0.48 14.31
CA GLN A 299 22.37 1.84 14.23
C GLN A 299 21.24 2.87 14.11
N CYS A 300 20.15 2.57 13.38
CA CYS A 300 18.95 3.40 13.35
C CYS A 300 18.31 3.52 14.74
N ALA A 301 18.28 2.44 15.52
CA ALA A 301 17.82 2.46 16.92
C ALA A 301 18.67 3.41 17.78
N THR A 302 20.01 3.42 17.57
CA THR A 302 20.92 4.34 18.26
C THR A 302 20.62 5.78 17.92
N ILE A 303 20.42 6.12 16.63
CA ILE A 303 20.04 7.46 16.18
C ILE A 303 18.70 7.87 16.81
N ALA A 304 17.70 6.97 16.74
CA ALA A 304 16.35 7.22 17.26
C ALA A 304 16.35 7.46 18.78
N GLY A 305 17.15 6.70 19.53
CA GLY A 305 17.29 6.87 20.97
C GLY A 305 17.93 8.19 21.38
N LEU A 306 18.87 8.71 20.57
CA LEU A 306 19.57 9.97 20.83
C LEU A 306 18.77 11.19 20.36
N ALA A 307 18.35 11.19 19.09
CA ALA A 307 17.73 12.35 18.45
C ALA A 307 16.19 12.35 18.59
N GLY A 308 15.57 11.23 18.95
CA GLY A 308 14.12 11.14 19.06
C GLY A 308 13.50 12.07 20.11
N GLN A 309 14.28 12.54 21.07
CA GLN A 309 13.87 13.50 22.10
C GLN A 309 14.29 14.96 21.77
N SER A 310 15.19 15.17 20.82
CA SER A 310 15.69 16.51 20.46
C SER A 310 14.70 17.33 19.62
N GLY A 311 13.62 16.71 19.16
CA GLY A 311 12.67 17.39 18.28
C GLY A 311 12.94 17.20 16.79
N ILE A 312 14.09 16.65 16.39
CA ILE A 312 14.46 16.42 15.00
C ILE A 312 13.77 15.16 14.47
N PRO A 313 13.05 15.22 13.33
CA PRO A 313 12.48 14.03 12.69
C PRO A 313 13.56 13.11 12.12
N ILE A 314 13.30 11.81 12.18
CA ILE A 314 14.22 10.76 11.74
C ILE A 314 13.49 9.87 10.74
N ILE A 315 14.11 9.64 9.58
CA ILE A 315 13.67 8.63 8.62
C ILE A 315 14.62 7.43 8.72
N VAL A 316 14.05 6.27 9.03
CA VAL A 316 14.71 4.96 8.90
C VAL A 316 14.44 4.46 7.48
N PRO A 317 15.46 4.42 6.60
CA PRO A 317 15.20 4.29 5.17
C PRO A 317 14.91 2.85 4.71
N VAL A 318 15.63 1.86 5.25
CA VAL A 318 15.70 0.49 4.69
C VAL A 318 15.34 -0.59 5.70
N SER A 319 15.65 -0.39 6.99
CA SER A 319 15.43 -1.40 8.02
C SER A 319 13.99 -1.93 8.03
N THR A 320 13.87 -3.23 8.25
CA THR A 320 12.60 -3.95 8.42
C THR A 320 12.32 -4.33 9.87
N ASP A 321 13.16 -3.86 10.81
CA ASP A 321 13.04 -4.19 12.22
C ASP A 321 11.73 -3.68 12.81
N ASN A 322 11.15 -4.47 13.70
CA ASN A 322 9.97 -4.07 14.44
C ASN A 322 10.32 -3.03 15.51
N ASN A 323 9.36 -2.20 15.89
CA ASN A 323 9.42 -1.28 17.04
C ASN A 323 10.40 -0.10 16.96
N LEU A 324 11.12 0.15 15.86
CA LEU A 324 12.00 1.31 15.75
C LEU A 324 11.25 2.64 15.95
N THR A 325 10.04 2.74 15.47
CA THR A 325 9.18 3.92 15.67
C THR A 325 8.71 4.11 17.11
N GLY A 326 8.78 3.06 17.94
CA GLY A 326 8.52 3.11 19.39
C GLY A 326 9.58 3.89 20.17
N LEU A 327 10.78 4.09 19.60
CA LEU A 327 11.89 4.80 20.24
C LEU A 327 11.68 6.33 20.29
N GLY A 328 10.75 6.87 19.49
CA GLY A 328 10.44 8.29 19.56
C GLY A 328 9.24 8.69 18.69
N PRO A 329 8.51 9.76 19.05
CA PRO A 329 7.31 10.19 18.34
C PRO A 329 7.59 10.80 16.95
N ARG A 330 8.86 11.04 16.63
CA ARG A 330 9.34 11.66 15.39
C ARG A 330 10.14 10.71 14.51
N VAL A 331 10.16 9.41 14.86
CA VAL A 331 10.83 8.36 14.08
C VAL A 331 9.85 7.78 13.06
N PHE A 332 10.22 7.81 11.78
CA PHE A 332 9.45 7.27 10.66
C PHE A 332 10.24 6.18 9.96
N GLN A 333 9.61 5.05 9.72
CA GLN A 333 10.22 3.91 9.04
C GLN A 333 9.63 3.79 7.62
N ALA A 334 10.44 4.12 6.62
CA ALA A 334 10.00 4.17 5.23
C ALA A 334 9.81 2.79 4.60
N ASN A 335 10.50 1.77 5.14
CA ASN A 335 10.26 0.38 4.75
C ASN A 335 9.25 -0.28 5.68
N ASN A 336 8.62 -1.37 5.23
CA ASN A 336 7.71 -2.15 6.05
C ASN A 336 8.48 -2.98 7.08
N THR A 337 7.89 -3.19 8.25
CA THR A 337 8.40 -4.21 9.18
C THR A 337 8.14 -5.62 8.65
N LEU A 338 8.92 -6.57 9.15
CA LEU A 338 8.69 -7.99 8.86
C LEU A 338 7.30 -8.43 9.31
N SER A 339 6.84 -7.97 10.48
CA SER A 339 5.49 -8.26 10.97
C SER A 339 4.42 -7.75 10.00
N ARG A 340 4.55 -6.51 9.50
CA ARG A 340 3.58 -5.97 8.54
C ARG A 340 3.54 -6.78 7.23
N ARG A 341 4.68 -7.29 6.78
CA ARG A 341 4.76 -8.18 5.60
C ARG A 341 4.08 -9.51 5.85
N GLY A 342 4.32 -10.15 7.01
CA GLY A 342 3.65 -11.39 7.40
C GLY A 342 2.13 -11.24 7.45
N GLU A 343 1.64 -10.17 8.09
CA GLU A 343 0.21 -9.82 8.13
C GLU A 343 -0.39 -9.62 6.74
N ALA A 344 0.29 -8.87 5.88
CA ALA A 344 -0.21 -8.56 4.53
C ALA A 344 -0.32 -9.83 3.66
N LEU A 345 0.68 -10.72 3.74
CA LEU A 345 0.64 -11.99 3.03
C LEU A 345 -0.47 -12.91 3.54
N ALA A 346 -0.64 -13.00 4.87
CA ALA A 346 -1.70 -13.79 5.48
C ALA A 346 -3.08 -13.28 5.07
N ASP A 347 -3.28 -11.97 5.10
CA ASP A 347 -4.53 -11.33 4.67
C ASP A 347 -4.85 -11.64 3.20
N TYR A 348 -3.85 -11.48 2.33
CA TYR A 348 -3.99 -11.77 0.90
C TYR A 348 -4.26 -13.26 0.64
N ALA A 349 -3.51 -14.15 1.30
CA ALA A 349 -3.68 -15.60 1.16
C ALA A 349 -5.09 -16.06 1.58
N TYR A 350 -5.59 -15.51 2.67
CA TYR A 350 -6.92 -15.89 3.18
C TYR A 350 -8.06 -15.23 2.39
N ASN A 351 -8.02 -13.91 2.18
CA ASN A 351 -9.14 -13.15 1.63
C ASN A 351 -9.17 -13.13 0.10
N ASN A 352 -8.01 -13.14 -0.57
CA ASN A 352 -7.92 -13.03 -2.01
C ASN A 352 -7.72 -14.40 -2.70
N LEU A 353 -6.88 -15.26 -2.10
CA LEU A 353 -6.63 -16.59 -2.66
C LEU A 353 -7.56 -17.67 -2.09
N GLY A 354 -8.33 -17.39 -1.04
CA GLY A 354 -9.28 -18.31 -0.44
C GLY A 354 -8.66 -19.45 0.35
N LEU A 355 -7.36 -19.37 0.70
CA LEU A 355 -6.66 -20.42 1.43
C LEU A 355 -7.08 -20.43 2.90
N ARG A 356 -7.19 -21.61 3.50
CA ARG A 356 -7.69 -21.78 4.88
C ARG A 356 -6.77 -22.57 5.78
N SER A 357 -5.93 -23.44 5.21
CA SER A 357 -5.02 -24.34 5.92
C SER A 357 -3.58 -24.12 5.47
N PHE A 358 -2.67 -23.96 6.42
CA PHE A 358 -1.30 -23.56 6.12
C PHE A 358 -0.28 -24.45 6.83
N ALA A 359 0.86 -24.68 6.19
CA ALA A 359 2.08 -25.13 6.83
C ALA A 359 3.17 -24.08 6.68
N MET A 360 4.17 -24.13 7.54
CA MET A 360 5.29 -23.19 7.52
C MET A 360 6.62 -23.91 7.70
N LEU A 361 7.64 -23.41 6.98
CA LEU A 361 9.05 -23.77 7.18
C LEU A 361 9.87 -22.47 7.17
N ALA A 362 10.49 -22.12 8.26
CA ALA A 362 11.19 -20.87 8.45
C ALA A 362 12.58 -21.05 9.08
N PRO A 363 13.52 -20.12 8.82
CA PRO A 363 14.79 -20.10 9.55
C PRO A 363 14.55 -19.82 11.03
N ALA A 364 15.35 -20.46 11.88
CA ALA A 364 15.27 -20.34 13.36
C ALA A 364 16.03 -19.10 13.84
N ASP A 365 15.63 -17.92 13.35
CA ASP A 365 16.20 -16.62 13.68
C ASP A 365 15.11 -15.54 13.75
N ASP A 366 15.50 -14.30 14.04
CA ASP A 366 14.57 -13.17 14.21
C ASP A 366 13.77 -12.86 12.92
N TYR A 367 14.35 -13.10 11.75
CA TYR A 367 13.68 -12.93 10.47
C TYR A 367 12.52 -13.93 10.32
N GLY A 368 12.82 -15.22 10.52
CA GLY A 368 11.83 -16.27 10.44
C GLY A 368 10.72 -16.10 11.47
N HIS A 369 11.09 -15.84 12.73
CA HIS A 369 10.12 -15.62 13.81
C HIS A 369 9.21 -14.41 13.53
N SER A 370 9.75 -13.25 13.19
CA SER A 370 8.95 -12.04 12.96
C SER A 370 7.91 -12.21 11.86
N LEU A 371 8.25 -12.90 10.78
CA LEU A 371 7.33 -13.13 9.67
C LEU A 371 6.27 -14.19 10.00
N THR A 372 6.70 -15.32 10.61
CA THR A 372 5.78 -16.44 10.89
C THR A 372 4.83 -16.13 12.03
N ASP A 373 5.26 -15.42 13.07
CA ASP A 373 4.41 -15.03 14.19
C ASP A 373 3.29 -14.08 13.72
N ALA A 374 3.65 -13.06 12.92
CA ALA A 374 2.68 -12.12 12.37
C ALA A 374 1.72 -12.80 11.38
N PHE A 375 2.23 -13.70 10.53
CA PHE A 375 1.41 -14.51 9.62
C PHE A 375 0.42 -15.38 10.41
N THR A 376 0.90 -16.11 11.42
CA THR A 376 0.08 -16.99 12.27
C THR A 376 -1.00 -16.20 12.98
N GLN A 377 -0.61 -15.11 13.67
CA GLN A 377 -1.56 -14.27 14.39
C GLN A 377 -2.68 -13.75 13.46
N LYS A 378 -2.32 -13.34 12.25
CA LYS A 378 -3.30 -12.84 11.27
C LYS A 378 -4.20 -13.96 10.76
N ILE A 379 -3.66 -15.15 10.47
CA ILE A 379 -4.44 -16.32 10.04
C ILE A 379 -5.42 -16.75 11.15
N ASP A 380 -5.00 -16.77 12.40
CA ASP A 380 -5.86 -17.11 13.54
C ASP A 380 -7.01 -16.10 13.69
N GLN A 381 -6.73 -14.79 13.56
CA GLN A 381 -7.75 -13.73 13.58
C GLN A 381 -8.78 -13.91 12.45
N LEU A 382 -8.37 -14.40 11.29
CA LEU A 382 -9.23 -14.63 10.14
C LEU A 382 -9.99 -15.97 10.21
N GLY A 383 -9.65 -16.85 11.17
CA GLY A 383 -10.26 -18.16 11.34
C GLY A 383 -9.66 -19.26 10.46
N GLY A 384 -8.46 -19.06 9.94
CA GLY A 384 -7.66 -20.08 9.26
C GLY A 384 -6.93 -20.99 10.25
N GLN A 385 -6.17 -21.95 9.74
CA GLN A 385 -5.46 -22.92 10.59
C GLN A 385 -4.01 -23.14 10.16
N ILE A 386 -3.09 -23.09 11.13
CA ILE A 386 -1.72 -23.52 10.94
C ILE A 386 -1.60 -24.99 11.33
N ILE A 387 -1.38 -25.84 10.33
CA ILE A 387 -1.33 -27.30 10.48
C ILE A 387 0.02 -27.78 11.02
N SER A 388 1.09 -27.15 10.55
CA SER A 388 2.46 -27.50 10.95
C SER A 388 3.36 -26.27 10.82
N GLN A 389 4.24 -26.08 11.80
CA GLN A 389 5.32 -25.11 11.77
C GLN A 389 6.63 -25.81 12.03
N GLN A 390 7.58 -25.67 11.11
CA GLN A 390 8.90 -26.27 11.20
C GLN A 390 9.98 -25.19 11.10
N TRP A 391 11.10 -25.46 11.74
CA TRP A 391 12.24 -24.57 11.80
C TRP A 391 13.49 -25.24 11.24
N TYR A 392 14.37 -24.45 10.65
CA TYR A 392 15.68 -24.89 10.20
C TYR A 392 16.75 -23.82 10.50
N TYR A 393 18.00 -24.21 10.55
CA TYR A 393 19.11 -23.26 10.63
C TYR A 393 19.55 -22.88 9.20
N PRO A 394 19.75 -21.57 8.91
CA PRO A 394 20.19 -21.11 7.60
C PRO A 394 21.43 -21.90 7.10
N GLY A 395 21.42 -22.26 5.81
CA GLY A 395 22.46 -23.10 5.21
C GLY A 395 22.30 -24.61 5.44
N THR A 396 21.22 -25.06 6.13
CA THR A 396 20.93 -26.50 6.25
C THR A 396 20.55 -27.08 4.89
N GLN A 397 21.27 -28.08 4.43
CA GLN A 397 21.07 -28.69 3.12
C GLN A 397 20.09 -29.87 3.13
N ASP A 398 19.90 -30.56 4.26
CA ASP A 398 18.96 -31.68 4.42
C ASP A 398 17.83 -31.28 5.36
N LEU A 399 16.62 -31.17 4.82
CA LEU A 399 15.38 -30.79 5.52
C LEU A 399 14.34 -31.92 5.48
N LYS A 400 14.75 -33.16 5.15
CA LYS A 400 13.83 -34.29 5.08
C LYS A 400 12.98 -34.44 6.35
N ARG A 401 13.60 -34.32 7.51
CA ARG A 401 12.91 -34.42 8.81
C ARG A 401 11.78 -33.39 8.95
N GLN A 402 12.01 -32.15 8.50
CA GLN A 402 11.03 -31.07 8.58
C GLN A 402 9.86 -31.34 7.63
N PHE A 403 10.15 -31.73 6.38
CA PHE A 403 9.11 -32.06 5.39
C PHE A 403 8.31 -33.29 5.80
N ASP A 404 8.93 -34.35 6.36
CA ASP A 404 8.26 -35.52 6.89
C ASP A 404 7.31 -35.14 8.06
N ALA A 405 7.73 -34.22 8.93
CA ALA A 405 6.90 -33.71 10.02
C ALA A 405 5.67 -32.94 9.49
N VAL A 406 5.86 -32.10 8.45
CA VAL A 406 4.76 -31.42 7.77
C VAL A 406 3.79 -32.42 7.15
N ARG A 407 4.29 -33.40 6.41
CA ARG A 407 3.46 -34.44 5.78
C ARG A 407 2.63 -35.21 6.81
N LYS A 408 3.26 -35.65 7.90
CA LYS A 408 2.58 -36.35 9.00
C LYS A 408 1.45 -35.51 9.61
N ALA A 409 1.70 -34.22 9.88
CA ALA A 409 0.72 -33.32 10.43
C ALA A 409 -0.44 -33.10 9.45
N ALA A 410 -0.14 -32.96 8.16
CA ALA A 410 -1.10 -32.75 7.09
C ALA A 410 -2.02 -33.97 6.90
N PHE A 411 -1.48 -35.18 6.89
CA PHE A 411 -2.29 -36.41 6.83
C PHE A 411 -3.20 -36.55 8.05
N ARG A 412 -2.68 -36.25 9.25
CA ARG A 412 -3.48 -36.25 10.48
C ARG A 412 -4.63 -35.24 10.41
N TYR A 413 -4.36 -34.06 9.89
CA TYR A 413 -5.38 -33.02 9.70
C TYR A 413 -6.45 -33.46 8.70
N GLY A 414 -6.05 -33.92 7.50
CA GLY A 414 -6.98 -34.41 6.48
C GLY A 414 -7.82 -35.62 6.96
N PHE A 415 -7.23 -36.53 7.73
CA PHE A 415 -7.93 -37.66 8.34
C PHE A 415 -8.98 -37.19 9.37
N ARG A 416 -8.63 -36.23 10.24
CA ARG A 416 -9.57 -35.63 11.20
C ARG A 416 -10.71 -34.93 10.53
N ASP A 417 -10.46 -34.20 9.45
CA ASP A 417 -11.48 -33.50 8.69
C ASP A 417 -12.43 -34.50 8.00
N SER A 418 -11.88 -35.54 7.38
CA SER A 418 -12.66 -36.62 6.75
C SER A 418 -13.57 -37.33 7.76
N ILE A 419 -13.07 -37.65 8.96
CA ILE A 419 -13.89 -38.32 10.00
C ILE A 419 -14.95 -37.35 10.55
N ARG A 420 -14.64 -36.08 10.77
CA ARG A 420 -15.62 -35.08 11.24
C ARG A 420 -16.77 -34.89 10.22
N THR A 421 -16.43 -34.93 8.94
CA THR A 421 -17.42 -34.83 7.87
C THR A 421 -18.32 -36.09 7.81
N THR A 422 -17.75 -37.28 8.08
CA THR A 422 -18.44 -38.56 7.98
C THR A 422 -19.15 -38.96 9.30
N SER A 423 -18.61 -38.60 10.44
CA SER A 423 -19.12 -38.93 11.79
C SER A 423 -19.04 -37.75 12.75
N ARG A 424 -20.14 -37.02 12.89
CA ARG A 424 -20.26 -35.83 13.80
C ARG A 424 -20.10 -36.16 15.30
N ARG A 425 -19.94 -37.43 15.68
CA ARG A 425 -19.90 -37.88 17.08
C ARG A 425 -18.51 -38.32 17.56
N ALA A 426 -17.51 -38.36 16.70
CA ALA A 426 -16.17 -38.81 17.10
C ALA A 426 -15.46 -37.74 17.95
N LEU A 427 -14.97 -38.11 19.13
CA LEU A 427 -14.16 -37.23 20.01
C LEU A 427 -12.74 -37.10 19.45
N PRO A 428 -12.05 -35.92 19.65
CA PRO A 428 -10.70 -35.70 19.16
C PRO A 428 -9.71 -36.80 19.52
N GLY A 429 -9.73 -37.32 20.76
CA GLY A 429 -8.85 -38.39 21.18
C GLY A 429 -9.10 -39.74 20.49
N GLN A 430 -10.36 -40.04 20.13
CA GLN A 430 -10.68 -41.22 19.36
C GLN A 430 -10.18 -41.11 17.91
N ILE A 431 -10.26 -39.93 17.33
CA ILE A 431 -9.73 -39.66 15.98
C ILE A 431 -8.23 -39.87 15.94
N ASP A 432 -7.52 -39.38 16.96
CA ASP A 432 -6.06 -39.54 17.07
C ASP A 432 -5.65 -41.00 17.25
N SER A 433 -6.40 -41.77 18.03
CA SER A 433 -6.19 -43.23 18.21
C SER A 433 -6.41 -44.00 16.91
N LEU A 434 -7.46 -43.66 16.16
CA LEU A 434 -7.72 -44.26 14.84
C LEU A 434 -6.64 -43.91 13.82
N PHE A 435 -6.19 -42.66 13.79
CA PHE A 435 -5.10 -42.24 12.93
C PHE A 435 -3.80 -43.02 13.22
N ASN A 436 -3.43 -43.12 14.49
CA ASN A 436 -2.27 -43.89 14.88
C ASN A 436 -2.37 -45.37 14.54
N TYR A 437 -3.57 -45.96 14.71
CA TYR A 437 -3.85 -47.35 14.32
C TYR A 437 -3.69 -47.55 12.79
N HIS A 438 -4.30 -46.71 11.99
CA HIS A 438 -4.18 -46.78 10.53
C HIS A 438 -2.75 -46.57 10.05
N ASN A 439 -2.02 -45.60 10.64
CA ASN A 439 -0.63 -45.35 10.31
C ASN A 439 0.29 -46.53 10.66
N MET A 440 0.04 -47.20 11.79
CA MET A 440 0.74 -48.45 12.15
C MET A 440 0.40 -49.62 11.21
N MET A 441 -0.85 -49.74 10.78
CA MET A 441 -1.26 -50.80 9.87
C MET A 441 -0.71 -50.58 8.47
N SER A 442 -0.64 -49.35 7.98
CA SER A 442 -0.03 -49.03 6.67
C SER A 442 1.48 -49.33 6.64
N VAL A 443 2.18 -49.10 7.75
CA VAL A 443 3.63 -49.46 7.88
C VAL A 443 3.82 -50.98 7.90
N ARG A 444 2.92 -51.74 8.58
CA ARG A 444 3.00 -53.21 8.62
C ARG A 444 2.65 -53.85 7.25
N SER A 445 1.72 -53.24 6.50
CA SER A 445 1.33 -53.78 5.17
C SER A 445 2.37 -53.47 4.10
N SER A 446 3.26 -52.49 4.32
CA SER A 446 4.37 -52.18 3.39
C SER A 446 5.54 -53.14 3.50
N GLU A 447 5.67 -53.86 4.62
CA GLU A 447 6.71 -54.88 4.78
C GLU A 447 6.34 -56.22 4.11
N ASP A 448 5.05 -56.46 3.84
CA ASP A 448 4.56 -57.77 3.37
C ASP A 448 3.99 -57.78 1.92
N ASN A 449 3.95 -56.65 1.18
CA ASN A 449 3.36 -56.58 -0.15
C ASN A 449 4.16 -55.79 -1.18
N GLU A 450 4.70 -56.45 -2.16
CA GLU A 450 5.15 -55.88 -3.43
C GLU A 450 3.94 -55.24 -4.17
N GLY A 451 3.71 -53.94 -3.97
CA GLY A 451 2.67 -53.20 -4.71
C GLY A 451 1.96 -52.09 -3.94
N LEU A 452 2.33 -51.82 -2.68
CA LEU A 452 1.82 -50.66 -1.95
C LEU A 452 2.59 -49.41 -2.30
N VAL A 453 1.87 -48.34 -2.61
CA VAL A 453 2.43 -46.99 -2.85
C VAL A 453 3.17 -46.54 -1.59
N ALA A 454 4.47 -46.25 -1.71
CA ALA A 454 5.22 -45.74 -0.59
C ALA A 454 4.56 -44.47 -0.02
N ASN A 455 4.61 -44.27 1.29
CA ASN A 455 3.99 -43.08 1.91
C ASN A 455 4.44 -41.76 1.26
N ASP A 456 5.66 -41.72 0.73
CA ASP A 456 6.23 -40.54 0.07
C ASP A 456 5.58 -40.28 -1.30
N ASP A 457 4.96 -41.29 -1.93
CA ASP A 457 4.28 -41.15 -3.23
C ASP A 457 2.85 -40.61 -3.09
N ILE A 458 2.26 -40.62 -1.88
CA ILE A 458 0.91 -40.10 -1.65
C ILE A 458 0.95 -38.58 -1.58
N PRO A 459 0.24 -37.84 -2.48
CA PRO A 459 0.23 -36.40 -2.45
C PRO A 459 -0.53 -35.84 -1.24
N VAL A 460 0.08 -34.90 -0.52
CA VAL A 460 -0.59 -34.13 0.52
C VAL A 460 -1.42 -33.03 -0.13
N ARG A 461 -2.75 -33.05 0.11
CA ARG A 461 -3.71 -32.06 -0.43
C ARG A 461 -4.52 -31.35 0.66
N SER A 462 -4.23 -31.60 1.93
CA SER A 462 -4.94 -31.03 3.08
C SER A 462 -4.34 -29.71 3.58
N ILE A 463 -3.34 -29.19 2.87
CA ILE A 463 -2.74 -27.88 3.10
C ILE A 463 -2.95 -27.05 1.85
N ASP A 464 -3.52 -25.85 1.98
CA ASP A 464 -3.78 -24.94 0.87
C ASP A 464 -2.56 -24.09 0.54
N GLY A 465 -1.88 -23.54 1.57
CA GLY A 465 -0.71 -22.70 1.44
C GLY A 465 0.49 -23.21 2.23
N PHE A 466 1.70 -23.08 1.67
CA PHE A 466 2.93 -23.42 2.38
C PHE A 466 3.84 -22.20 2.47
N PHE A 467 3.88 -21.57 3.64
CA PHE A 467 4.64 -20.37 3.88
C PHE A 467 6.10 -20.70 4.20
N MET A 468 6.99 -20.28 3.32
CA MET A 468 8.44 -20.49 3.39
C MET A 468 9.17 -19.14 3.33
N PRO A 469 9.23 -18.37 4.42
CA PRO A 469 10.04 -17.15 4.50
C PRO A 469 11.53 -17.52 4.62
N ILE A 470 12.11 -18.03 3.55
CA ILE A 470 13.50 -18.51 3.49
C ILE A 470 14.39 -17.45 2.81
N TYR A 471 15.69 -17.50 3.07
CA TYR A 471 16.66 -16.64 2.42
C TYR A 471 16.87 -17.03 0.95
N THR A 472 17.29 -16.07 0.13
CA THR A 472 17.55 -16.29 -1.30
C THR A 472 18.55 -17.44 -1.52
N GLU A 473 19.59 -17.51 -0.68
CA GLU A 473 20.64 -18.52 -0.72
C GLU A 473 20.14 -19.92 -0.37
N ASP A 474 19.07 -20.03 0.41
CA ASP A 474 18.47 -21.31 0.82
C ASP A 474 17.46 -21.85 -0.22
N ILE A 475 16.93 -21.00 -1.09
CA ILE A 475 15.95 -21.40 -2.14
C ILE A 475 16.44 -22.61 -2.95
N PRO A 476 17.70 -22.64 -3.44
CA PRO A 476 18.22 -23.78 -4.21
C PRO A 476 18.20 -25.11 -3.46
N TYR A 477 18.23 -25.09 -2.14
CA TYR A 477 18.24 -26.30 -1.30
C TYR A 477 16.84 -26.68 -0.81
N VAL A 478 16.02 -25.70 -0.43
CA VAL A 478 14.69 -25.93 0.15
C VAL A 478 13.67 -26.33 -0.92
N ILE A 479 13.65 -25.63 -2.04
CA ILE A 479 12.59 -25.79 -3.05
C ILE A 479 12.61 -27.18 -3.73
N PRO A 480 13.75 -27.76 -4.10
CA PRO A 480 13.75 -29.13 -4.62
C PRO A 480 13.22 -30.17 -3.61
N GLN A 481 13.53 -30.02 -2.32
CA GLN A 481 13.02 -30.91 -1.28
C GLN A 481 11.52 -30.72 -1.02
N TYR A 482 11.03 -29.46 -1.08
CA TYR A 482 9.59 -29.17 -1.09
C TYR A 482 8.89 -29.94 -2.23
N ALA A 483 9.41 -29.86 -3.44
CA ALA A 483 8.84 -30.55 -4.59
C ALA A 483 8.87 -32.08 -4.43
N LEU A 484 9.97 -32.63 -3.91
CA LEU A 484 10.13 -34.07 -3.64
C LEU A 484 9.20 -34.56 -2.51
N SER A 485 8.86 -33.69 -1.56
CA SER A 485 7.96 -34.03 -0.44
C SER A 485 6.52 -34.25 -0.86
N ASN A 486 6.18 -34.08 -2.15
CA ASN A 486 4.84 -34.29 -2.71
C ASN A 486 3.71 -33.54 -1.99
N ILE A 487 4.02 -32.35 -1.46
CA ILE A 487 3.03 -31.43 -0.84
C ILE A 487 2.45 -30.56 -1.95
N LYS A 488 1.12 -30.61 -2.14
CA LYS A 488 0.39 -29.88 -3.19
C LYS A 488 -0.26 -28.61 -2.62
N ALA A 489 0.55 -27.78 -1.99
CA ALA A 489 0.16 -26.48 -1.45
C ALA A 489 0.70 -25.35 -2.34
N LEU A 490 0.07 -24.18 -2.30
CA LEU A 490 0.60 -23.00 -2.96
C LEU A 490 1.84 -22.48 -2.18
N PRO A 491 3.01 -22.35 -2.83
CA PRO A 491 4.17 -21.75 -2.16
C PRO A 491 3.92 -20.27 -1.85
N LEU A 492 4.12 -19.89 -0.60
CA LEU A 492 4.08 -18.52 -0.12
C LEU A 492 5.48 -18.14 0.39
N GLY A 493 6.01 -16.99 -0.03
CA GLY A 493 7.37 -16.57 0.25
C GLY A 493 7.49 -15.26 1.04
N GLY A 494 8.65 -15.05 1.66
CA GLY A 494 9.05 -13.78 2.25
C GLY A 494 9.68 -12.83 1.20
N ASN A 495 10.27 -11.74 1.67
CA ASN A 495 10.89 -10.73 0.78
C ASN A 495 12.14 -11.22 0.03
N TYR A 496 12.84 -12.22 0.55
CA TYR A 496 14.01 -12.80 -0.10
C TYR A 496 13.68 -13.70 -1.30
N TRP A 497 12.36 -13.90 -1.59
CA TRP A 497 11.93 -14.53 -2.83
C TRP A 497 11.90 -13.54 -4.01
N ASN A 498 12.10 -12.24 -3.76
CA ASN A 498 12.14 -11.23 -4.81
C ASN A 498 13.50 -11.20 -5.53
N ASP A 499 13.87 -12.33 -6.09
CA ASP A 499 15.07 -12.55 -6.92
C ASP A 499 14.67 -13.34 -8.18
N LEU A 500 14.59 -12.64 -9.31
CA LEU A 500 14.08 -13.20 -10.56
C LEU A 500 14.96 -14.31 -11.10
N ASP A 501 16.28 -14.18 -10.98
CA ASP A 501 17.23 -15.17 -11.53
C ASP A 501 17.16 -16.47 -10.74
N VAL A 502 17.09 -16.39 -9.41
CA VAL A 502 16.93 -17.57 -8.55
C VAL A 502 15.60 -18.26 -8.82
N LEU A 503 14.50 -17.51 -8.96
CA LEU A 503 13.19 -18.09 -9.24
C LEU A 503 13.11 -18.73 -10.62
N ARG A 504 13.71 -18.12 -11.64
CA ARG A 504 13.77 -18.70 -13.00
C ARG A 504 14.50 -20.04 -13.03
N ASN A 505 15.60 -20.16 -12.29
CA ASN A 505 16.35 -21.41 -12.16
C ASN A 505 15.51 -22.53 -11.51
N HIS A 506 14.49 -22.20 -10.75
CA HIS A 506 13.60 -23.11 -10.05
C HIS A 506 12.15 -23.07 -10.57
N LYS A 507 11.89 -22.44 -11.73
CA LYS A 507 10.56 -22.21 -12.31
C LYS A 507 9.65 -23.41 -12.21
N ARG A 508 10.15 -24.61 -12.52
CA ARG A 508 9.38 -25.85 -12.48
C ARG A 508 8.65 -26.11 -11.14
N TYR A 509 9.18 -25.57 -10.04
CA TYR A 509 8.70 -25.86 -8.68
C TYR A 509 8.01 -24.68 -8.01
N VAL A 510 8.25 -23.46 -8.49
CA VAL A 510 7.77 -22.22 -7.87
C VAL A 510 6.85 -21.39 -8.75
N ASP A 511 6.51 -21.90 -9.96
CA ASP A 511 5.55 -21.21 -10.82
C ASP A 511 4.20 -21.07 -10.12
N GLY A 512 3.68 -19.86 -10.05
CA GLY A 512 2.48 -19.51 -9.27
C GLY A 512 2.75 -19.07 -7.83
N ALA A 513 3.98 -19.19 -7.31
CA ALA A 513 4.33 -18.78 -5.94
C ALA A 513 4.00 -17.30 -5.69
N VAL A 514 3.47 -17.01 -4.50
CA VAL A 514 3.12 -15.66 -4.06
C VAL A 514 4.00 -15.24 -2.89
N PHE A 515 4.52 -14.02 -2.91
CA PHE A 515 5.43 -13.53 -1.87
C PHE A 515 5.31 -12.02 -1.66
N VAL A 516 5.94 -11.53 -0.59
CA VAL A 516 5.83 -10.12 -0.20
C VAL A 516 7.14 -9.36 -0.41
N SER A 517 7.02 -8.07 -0.72
CA SER A 517 8.17 -7.15 -0.74
C SER A 517 7.75 -5.74 -0.30
N GLY A 518 8.67 -4.95 0.21
CA GLY A 518 8.45 -3.53 0.46
C GLY A 518 8.40 -2.74 -0.84
N PHE A 519 9.54 -2.66 -1.52
CA PHE A 519 9.65 -2.10 -2.88
C PHE A 519 10.07 -3.21 -3.86
N HIS A 520 9.56 -3.13 -5.07
CA HIS A 520 9.89 -4.06 -6.14
C HIS A 520 10.40 -3.28 -7.35
N PHE A 521 11.71 -3.34 -7.59
CA PHE A 521 12.36 -2.72 -8.73
C PHE A 521 12.52 -3.75 -9.84
N THR A 522 11.84 -3.54 -10.96
CA THR A 522 11.84 -4.49 -12.08
C THR A 522 12.03 -3.79 -13.43
N GLU A 523 12.74 -4.45 -14.33
CA GLU A 523 12.93 -3.98 -15.70
C GLU A 523 11.65 -4.04 -16.56
N SER A 524 10.56 -4.61 -16.06
CA SER A 524 9.25 -4.54 -16.69
C SER A 524 8.48 -3.24 -16.35
N ASP A 525 8.94 -2.47 -15.34
CA ASP A 525 8.34 -1.19 -14.95
C ASP A 525 8.94 -0.04 -15.77
N PRO A 526 8.14 0.67 -16.60
CA PRO A 526 8.62 1.81 -17.38
C PRO A 526 9.23 2.93 -16.54
N GLU A 527 8.75 3.17 -15.32
CA GLU A 527 9.30 4.19 -14.41
C GLU A 527 10.68 3.78 -13.92
N TYR A 528 10.87 2.49 -13.62
CA TYR A 528 12.18 1.96 -13.24
C TYR A 528 13.16 1.99 -14.40
N ILE A 529 12.77 1.59 -15.62
CA ILE A 529 13.61 1.69 -16.82
C ILE A 529 14.07 3.14 -17.02
N LYS A 530 13.13 4.09 -16.92
CA LYS A 530 13.44 5.51 -17.05
C LYS A 530 14.42 5.96 -15.97
N PHE A 531 14.19 5.57 -14.71
CA PHE A 531 15.11 5.86 -13.61
C PHE A 531 16.52 5.34 -13.90
N VAL A 532 16.66 4.09 -14.31
CA VAL A 532 17.97 3.47 -14.61
C VAL A 532 18.69 4.21 -15.74
N ASN A 533 17.97 4.55 -16.82
CA ASN A 533 18.54 5.24 -17.96
C ASN A 533 18.99 6.66 -17.60
N ASP A 534 18.12 7.43 -16.94
CA ASP A 534 18.42 8.80 -16.50
C ASP A 534 19.59 8.80 -15.50
N PHE A 535 19.64 7.83 -14.59
CA PHE A 535 20.70 7.66 -13.61
C PHE A 535 22.04 7.36 -14.29
N ARG A 536 22.08 6.43 -15.25
CA ARG A 536 23.28 6.09 -16.04
C ARG A 536 23.83 7.31 -16.79
N VAL A 537 22.94 8.09 -17.41
CA VAL A 537 23.34 9.31 -18.13
C VAL A 537 23.95 10.33 -17.18
N THR A 538 23.42 10.46 -15.98
CA THR A 538 23.86 11.47 -15.00
C THR A 538 25.11 11.06 -14.22
N THR A 539 25.19 9.78 -13.82
CA THR A 539 26.24 9.31 -12.89
C THR A 539 27.32 8.46 -13.57
N SER A 540 27.10 8.05 -14.83
CA SER A 540 27.95 7.11 -15.57
C SER A 540 28.06 5.73 -14.90
N THR A 541 27.16 5.40 -13.98
CA THR A 541 27.09 4.10 -13.26
C THR A 541 25.69 3.50 -13.36
N THR A 542 25.57 2.18 -13.19
CA THR A 542 24.27 1.51 -13.09
C THR A 542 23.80 1.59 -11.63
N PRO A 543 22.56 2.04 -11.37
CA PRO A 543 22.06 2.08 -10.00
C PRO A 543 21.86 0.66 -9.45
N GLY A 544 22.27 0.43 -8.21
CA GLY A 544 21.87 -0.74 -7.45
C GLY A 544 20.51 -0.53 -6.76
N GLN A 545 20.07 -1.54 -6.03
CA GLN A 545 18.82 -1.47 -5.29
C GLN A 545 18.81 -0.32 -4.26
N MET A 546 19.94 -0.07 -3.62
CA MET A 546 20.03 1.00 -2.61
C MET A 546 19.92 2.40 -3.22
N ALA A 547 20.34 2.60 -4.47
CA ALA A 547 20.09 3.85 -5.19
C ALA A 547 18.58 4.11 -5.36
N GLY A 548 17.79 3.07 -5.64
CA GLY A 548 16.33 3.17 -5.70
C GLY A 548 15.72 3.58 -4.35
N TYR A 549 16.19 3.01 -3.25
CA TYR A 549 15.76 3.42 -1.90
C TYR A 549 16.15 4.87 -1.62
N GLY A 550 17.39 5.27 -1.88
CA GLY A 550 17.84 6.65 -1.70
C GLY A 550 17.01 7.64 -2.52
N TYR A 551 16.74 7.32 -3.78
CA TYR A 551 15.90 8.11 -4.67
C TYR A 551 14.48 8.29 -4.09
N ASN A 552 13.86 7.21 -3.60
CA ASN A 552 12.53 7.24 -2.99
C ASN A 552 12.48 8.09 -1.71
N ILE A 553 13.47 7.93 -0.82
CA ILE A 553 13.53 8.70 0.42
C ILE A 553 13.70 10.19 0.13
N MET A 554 14.56 10.55 -0.81
CA MET A 554 14.75 11.95 -1.14
C MET A 554 13.52 12.55 -1.84
N ASN A 555 12.83 11.82 -2.71
CA ASN A 555 11.57 12.30 -3.31
C ASN A 555 10.47 12.52 -2.26
N LEU A 556 10.39 11.68 -1.21
CA LEU A 556 9.50 11.92 -0.07
C LEU A 556 9.83 13.25 0.63
N VAL A 557 11.11 13.54 0.82
CA VAL A 557 11.58 14.78 1.46
C VAL A 557 11.38 15.98 0.54
N ILE A 558 11.68 15.84 -0.75
CA ILE A 558 11.48 16.88 -1.77
C ILE A 558 10.01 17.29 -1.82
N ASP A 559 9.10 16.33 -1.89
CA ASP A 559 7.67 16.61 -1.90
C ASP A 559 7.21 17.36 -0.64
N ALA A 560 7.78 17.02 0.54
CA ALA A 560 7.53 17.80 1.76
C ALA A 560 7.99 19.26 1.62
N ILE A 561 9.21 19.48 1.12
CA ILE A 561 9.81 20.81 0.98
C ILE A 561 9.08 21.64 -0.09
N GLU A 562 8.69 21.05 -1.21
CA GLU A 562 7.89 21.69 -2.27
C GLU A 562 6.53 22.13 -1.76
N ASN A 563 5.95 21.36 -0.84
CA ASN A 563 4.70 21.72 -0.15
C ASN A 563 4.91 22.66 1.04
N GLY A 564 6.12 23.20 1.25
CA GLY A 564 6.44 24.23 2.23
C GLY A 564 6.74 23.71 3.64
N TYR A 565 6.89 22.41 3.83
CA TYR A 565 7.24 21.81 5.12
C TYR A 565 8.75 21.73 5.26
N THR A 566 9.36 22.65 5.99
CA THR A 566 10.83 22.80 6.09
C THR A 566 11.36 22.70 7.53
N GLN A 567 10.50 22.93 8.51
CA GLN A 567 10.83 22.88 9.93
C GLN A 567 10.47 21.53 10.55
N HIS A 568 11.08 21.16 11.68
CA HIS A 568 10.93 19.88 12.36
C HIS A 568 9.46 19.43 12.52
N ASP A 569 8.62 20.28 13.13
CA ASP A 569 7.21 19.98 13.36
C ASP A 569 6.39 19.90 12.07
N GLU A 570 6.76 20.71 11.10
CA GLU A 570 6.11 20.71 9.78
C GLU A 570 6.42 19.42 9.03
N LEU A 571 7.69 18.99 8.98
CA LEU A 571 8.11 17.73 8.36
C LEU A 571 7.44 16.53 9.05
N VAL A 572 7.35 16.51 10.38
CA VAL A 572 6.61 15.48 11.13
C VAL A 572 5.14 15.48 10.75
N LYS A 573 4.52 16.66 10.66
CA LYS A 573 3.11 16.80 10.28
C LYS A 573 2.87 16.32 8.85
N TYR A 574 3.75 16.67 7.92
CA TYR A 574 3.69 16.19 6.54
C TYR A 574 3.76 14.66 6.51
N MET A 575 4.81 14.05 7.08
CA MET A 575 5.02 12.61 7.06
C MET A 575 3.84 11.83 7.67
N LYS A 576 3.25 12.31 8.78
CA LYS A 576 2.05 11.68 9.38
C LYS A 576 0.81 11.68 8.48
N ASN A 577 0.77 12.52 7.45
CA ASN A 577 -0.35 12.63 6.52
C ASN A 577 -0.07 11.98 5.15
N VAL A 578 1.13 11.44 4.92
CA VAL A 578 1.46 10.73 3.69
C VAL A 578 0.60 9.48 3.57
N SER A 579 -0.17 9.37 2.49
CA SER A 579 -1.05 8.25 2.22
C SER A 579 -1.04 7.90 0.74
N GLY A 580 -0.53 6.72 0.40
CA GLY A 580 -0.49 6.21 -0.97
C GLY A 580 0.41 7.03 -1.90
N MET A 581 1.47 7.66 -1.38
CA MET A 581 2.45 8.37 -2.22
C MET A 581 3.16 7.36 -3.11
N SER A 582 2.97 7.48 -4.42
CA SER A 582 3.65 6.62 -5.40
C SER A 582 5.13 6.97 -5.47
N LEU A 583 5.96 5.94 -5.37
CA LEU A 583 7.41 5.99 -5.47
C LEU A 583 7.89 4.86 -6.36
N LEU A 584 9.15 4.90 -6.74
CA LEU A 584 9.76 3.87 -7.56
C LEU A 584 9.61 2.48 -6.91
N GLY A 585 8.96 1.57 -7.63
CA GLY A 585 8.76 0.19 -7.18
C GLY A 585 7.74 -0.01 -6.06
N GLY A 586 6.95 1.00 -5.67
CA GLY A 586 5.94 0.86 -4.63
C GLY A 586 5.33 2.17 -4.14
N GLN A 587 4.84 2.15 -2.91
CA GLN A 587 4.19 3.31 -2.29
C GLN A 587 4.65 3.50 -0.84
N ILE A 588 4.52 4.71 -0.33
CA ILE A 588 4.64 5.00 1.11
C ILE A 588 3.29 5.49 1.65
N THR A 589 2.90 4.90 2.78
CA THR A 589 1.71 5.27 3.56
C THR A 589 2.02 5.23 5.04
N PHE A 590 1.91 6.39 5.71
CA PHE A 590 1.96 6.51 7.18
C PHE A 590 0.54 6.81 7.70
N LYS A 591 -0.35 5.81 7.67
CA LYS A 591 -1.78 5.95 7.95
C LYS A 591 -2.08 5.81 9.45
N ASP A 592 -3.12 6.51 9.92
CA ASP A 592 -3.73 6.35 11.26
C ASP A 592 -2.71 6.49 12.41
N HIS A 593 -1.86 7.53 12.34
CA HIS A 593 -0.76 7.80 13.28
C HIS A 593 0.34 6.72 13.29
N ASN A 594 0.30 5.76 12.38
CA ASN A 594 1.37 4.80 12.19
C ASN A 594 2.54 5.47 11.47
N ARG A 595 3.74 5.34 12.03
CA ARG A 595 4.97 5.91 11.48
C ARG A 595 5.82 4.87 10.74
N VAL A 596 5.27 3.68 10.53
CA VAL A 596 5.82 2.62 9.68
C VAL A 596 5.05 2.60 8.37
N ASN A 597 5.74 2.45 7.25
CA ASN A 597 5.07 2.29 5.95
C ASN A 597 4.13 1.08 5.96
N GLN A 598 2.86 1.32 5.67
CA GLN A 598 1.80 0.30 5.64
C GLN A 598 1.61 -0.35 4.27
N SER A 599 2.12 0.27 3.20
CA SER A 599 1.98 -0.26 1.84
C SER A 599 2.96 -1.42 1.60
N VAL A 600 2.46 -2.59 1.24
CA VAL A 600 3.25 -3.81 1.00
C VAL A 600 2.92 -4.32 -0.39
N ASN A 601 3.91 -4.58 -1.23
CA ASN A 601 3.69 -5.23 -2.51
C ASN A 601 3.48 -6.74 -2.31
N ILE A 602 2.39 -7.27 -2.84
CA ILE A 602 2.21 -8.70 -3.04
C ILE A 602 2.60 -9.04 -4.47
N LEU A 603 3.51 -9.96 -4.60
CA LEU A 603 4.13 -10.36 -5.86
C LEU A 603 3.81 -11.83 -6.16
N GLN A 604 3.69 -12.16 -7.44
CA GLN A 604 3.54 -13.53 -7.92
C GLN A 604 4.60 -13.83 -8.97
N PHE A 605 5.29 -14.94 -8.81
CA PHE A 605 6.15 -15.48 -9.87
C PHE A 605 5.31 -16.36 -10.78
N LYS A 606 5.17 -15.96 -12.03
CA LYS A 606 4.36 -16.67 -13.02
C LYS A 606 4.98 -16.55 -14.42
N ASP A 607 4.95 -17.65 -15.17
CA ASP A 607 5.47 -17.71 -16.55
C ASP A 607 6.94 -17.30 -16.70
N GLY A 608 7.71 -17.30 -15.60
CA GLY A 608 9.13 -16.94 -15.57
C GLY A 608 9.39 -15.46 -15.33
N ASP A 609 8.37 -14.70 -14.87
CA ASP A 609 8.52 -13.30 -14.47
C ASP A 609 7.83 -13.02 -13.15
N ILE A 610 8.17 -11.90 -12.51
CA ILE A 610 7.56 -11.46 -11.25
C ILE A 610 6.53 -10.38 -11.57
N HIS A 611 5.30 -10.62 -11.17
CA HIS A 611 4.18 -9.71 -11.38
C HIS A 611 3.68 -9.19 -10.03
N LYS A 612 3.36 -7.90 -9.98
CA LYS A 612 2.69 -7.31 -8.83
C LYS A 612 1.19 -7.61 -8.92
N VAL A 613 0.63 -8.26 -7.88
CA VAL A 613 -0.77 -8.69 -7.85
C VAL A 613 -1.62 -7.90 -6.83
N ALA A 614 -1.00 -7.27 -5.82
CA ALA A 614 -1.66 -6.36 -4.89
C ALA A 614 -0.66 -5.40 -4.20
N ASN A 615 -1.22 -4.35 -3.57
CA ASN A 615 -0.52 -3.38 -2.71
C ASN A 615 -0.93 -3.55 -1.26
#